data_1aa7ad4487d0b0b3c607a8f07483e256
#
_entry.id   1aa7ad4487d0b0b3c607a8f07483e256
#
_cell.length_a   1.000
_cell.length_b   1.000
_cell.length_c   1.000
_cell.angle_alpha   90.00
_cell.angle_beta   90.00
_cell.angle_gamma   90.00
#
_symmetry.space_group_name_H-M   'P 1'
#
loop_
_entity.id
_entity.type
_entity.pdbx_description
1 polymer ?
#
loop_
_entity_poly.entity_id
_entity_poly.type
_entity_poly.pdbx_seq_one_letter_code
_entity_poly.pdbx_strand_id
1 'polypeptide(L)'
;MNIHLTQNKNFKLFKIISETAEKNHQTVYIVGGYVRDLLMKRKASTDIDFVTEGNGMTLAKSIAHEINPKLKVSVFKTYGTAMFKYEDLDLEFVGARKESYSENSRNPSVEIGTLEDDQKRRDFTINALAISLNKSNFGELIDPFDGISDIKNRILRTPLEPLQTY
;
A
#
# COMPACT_ATOMS: atom_id res chain seq x y z
N MET A 1 -16.60 -5.09 -1.90
CA MET A 1 -16.23 -6.05 -2.97
C MET A 1 -15.03 -6.83 -2.49
N ASN A 2 -15.01 -8.11 -2.73
CA ASN A 2 -13.90 -8.98 -2.36
C ASN A 2 -13.16 -9.45 -3.62
N ILE A 3 -11.85 -9.28 -3.63
CA ILE A 3 -10.99 -9.72 -4.73
C ILE A 3 -10.49 -11.14 -4.41
N HIS A 4 -10.68 -12.06 -5.37
CA HIS A 4 -10.28 -13.46 -5.20
C HIS A 4 -8.77 -13.61 -5.42
N LEU A 5 -7.98 -13.24 -4.41
CA LEU A 5 -6.51 -13.30 -4.46
C LEU A 5 -5.98 -14.73 -4.57
N THR A 6 -6.77 -15.74 -4.19
CA THR A 6 -6.38 -17.15 -4.32
C THR A 6 -6.08 -17.57 -5.77
N GLN A 7 -6.65 -16.85 -6.74
CA GLN A 7 -6.43 -17.10 -8.15
C GLN A 7 -5.32 -16.22 -8.75
N ASN A 8 -4.77 -15.31 -7.95
CA ASN A 8 -3.69 -14.43 -8.37
C ASN A 8 -2.37 -15.19 -8.41
N LYS A 9 -1.55 -14.94 -9.44
CA LYS A 9 -0.23 -15.59 -9.57
C LYS A 9 0.70 -15.30 -8.38
N ASN A 10 0.47 -14.20 -7.67
CA ASN A 10 1.27 -13.78 -6.52
C ASN A 10 0.63 -14.17 -5.17
N PHE A 11 -0.37 -15.05 -5.18
CA PHE A 11 -1.09 -15.44 -3.96
C PHE A 11 -0.16 -15.97 -2.87
N LYS A 12 0.80 -16.81 -3.24
CA LYS A 12 1.77 -17.36 -2.28
C LYS A 12 2.53 -16.26 -1.55
N LEU A 13 2.98 -15.24 -2.30
CA LEU A 13 3.65 -14.06 -1.74
C LEU A 13 2.71 -13.30 -0.81
N PHE A 14 1.50 -13.02 -1.26
CA PHE A 14 0.53 -12.26 -0.47
C PHE A 14 0.17 -12.99 0.84
N LYS A 15 0.12 -14.32 0.80
CA LYS A 15 -0.12 -15.13 1.99
C LYS A 15 1.03 -15.00 3.00
N ILE A 16 2.28 -15.05 2.53
CA ILE A 16 3.46 -14.85 3.38
C ILE A 16 3.42 -13.47 4.03
N ILE A 17 3.12 -12.43 3.24
CA ILE A 17 3.02 -11.06 3.72
C ILE A 17 1.93 -10.94 4.80
N SER A 18 0.77 -11.50 4.53
CA SER A 18 -0.36 -11.50 5.47
C SER A 18 -0.01 -12.17 6.80
N GLU A 19 0.56 -13.36 6.75
CA GLU A 19 0.93 -14.13 7.95
C GLU A 19 2.03 -13.44 8.75
N THR A 20 3.02 -12.85 8.09
CA THR A 20 4.11 -12.13 8.75
C THR A 20 3.60 -10.86 9.43
N ALA A 21 2.75 -10.09 8.74
CA ALA A 21 2.13 -8.90 9.32
C ALA A 21 1.29 -9.25 10.56
N GLU A 22 0.53 -10.33 10.51
CA GLU A 22 -0.26 -10.82 11.65
C GLU A 22 0.63 -11.13 12.85
N LYS A 23 1.73 -11.83 12.64
CA LYS A 23 2.71 -12.13 13.70
C LYS A 23 3.29 -10.87 14.32
N ASN A 24 3.50 -9.83 13.52
CA ASN A 24 4.08 -8.56 13.95
C ASN A 24 3.03 -7.58 14.50
N HIS A 25 1.77 -7.99 14.56
CA HIS A 25 0.64 -7.13 14.95
C HIS A 25 0.55 -5.86 14.10
N GLN A 26 0.82 -5.99 12.80
CA GLN A 26 0.75 -4.90 11.83
C GLN A 26 -0.32 -5.17 10.79
N THR A 27 -0.97 -4.10 10.33
CA THR A 27 -1.85 -4.16 9.16
C THR A 27 -1.02 -4.06 7.89
N VAL A 28 -1.54 -4.59 6.77
CA VAL A 28 -0.89 -4.44 5.48
C VAL A 28 -1.93 -4.44 4.36
N TYR A 29 -1.70 -3.56 3.37
CA TYR A 29 -2.57 -3.37 2.22
C TYR A 29 -1.74 -3.26 0.96
N ILE A 30 -2.22 -3.87 -0.14
CA ILE A 30 -1.71 -3.58 -1.48
C ILE A 30 -2.35 -2.27 -1.92
N VAL A 31 -1.56 -1.35 -2.48
CA VAL A 31 -2.07 -0.03 -2.89
C VAL A 31 -1.57 0.37 -4.28
N GLY A 32 -2.15 1.44 -4.81
CA GLY A 32 -1.65 2.13 -5.99
C GLY A 32 -1.90 1.45 -7.32
N GLY A 33 -0.94 1.62 -8.22
CA GLY A 33 -1.08 1.19 -9.63
C GLY A 33 -1.31 -0.29 -9.82
N TYR A 34 -0.77 -1.14 -8.95
CA TYR A 34 -1.01 -2.59 -9.03
C TYR A 34 -2.50 -2.92 -8.88
N VAL A 35 -3.17 -2.30 -7.89
CA VAL A 35 -4.61 -2.53 -7.65
C VAL A 35 -5.43 -2.02 -8.84
N ARG A 36 -5.13 -0.82 -9.31
CA ARG A 36 -5.77 -0.25 -10.50
C ARG A 36 -5.65 -1.18 -11.69
N ASP A 37 -4.44 -1.63 -12.01
CA ASP A 37 -4.18 -2.48 -13.17
C ASP A 37 -4.87 -3.84 -13.05
N LEU A 38 -4.92 -4.38 -11.83
CA LEU A 38 -5.65 -5.63 -11.56
C LEU A 38 -7.14 -5.47 -11.88
N LEU A 39 -7.75 -4.38 -11.45
CA LEU A 39 -9.17 -4.09 -11.71
C LEU A 39 -9.43 -3.81 -13.19
N MET A 40 -8.49 -3.19 -13.88
CA MET A 40 -8.58 -2.91 -15.31
C MET A 40 -8.25 -4.13 -16.18
N LYS A 41 -7.91 -5.25 -15.55
CA LYS A 41 -7.48 -6.49 -16.24
C LYS A 41 -6.31 -6.26 -17.20
N ARG A 42 -5.42 -5.34 -16.83
CA ARG A 42 -4.18 -5.08 -17.54
C ARG A 42 -3.11 -6.07 -17.13
N LYS A 43 -2.03 -6.14 -17.91
CA LYS A 43 -0.84 -6.90 -17.53
C LYS A 43 -0.37 -6.40 -16.17
N ALA A 44 -0.17 -7.33 -15.23
CA ALA A 44 0.26 -7.01 -13.88
C ALA A 44 1.61 -6.27 -13.90
N SER A 45 1.70 -5.18 -13.13
CA SER A 45 2.95 -4.48 -12.89
C SER A 45 3.94 -5.39 -12.16
N THR A 46 5.22 -5.19 -12.42
CA THR A 46 6.30 -5.83 -11.66
C THR A 46 6.61 -5.06 -10.37
N ASP A 47 6.06 -3.87 -10.20
CA ASP A 47 6.17 -3.07 -8.98
C ASP A 47 4.90 -3.21 -8.16
N ILE A 48 5.05 -3.59 -6.90
CA ILE A 48 3.92 -3.70 -5.98
C ILE A 48 4.21 -2.86 -4.75
N ASP A 49 3.31 -1.93 -4.44
CA ASP A 49 3.40 -1.05 -3.28
C ASP A 49 2.49 -1.55 -2.16
N PHE A 50 3.03 -1.56 -0.95
CA PHE A 50 2.31 -1.95 0.26
C PHE A 50 2.36 -0.83 1.28
N VAL A 51 1.24 -0.64 1.98
CA VAL A 51 1.14 0.30 3.11
C VAL A 51 0.84 -0.49 4.37
N THR A 52 1.50 -0.14 5.46
CA THR A 52 1.19 -0.64 6.80
C THR A 52 0.84 0.54 7.72
N GLU A 53 -0.09 0.32 8.63
CA GLU A 53 -0.37 1.28 9.70
C GLU A 53 0.62 1.03 10.84
N GLY A 54 1.88 1.35 10.59
CA GLY A 54 2.99 1.10 11.49
C GLY A 54 4.31 1.34 10.78
N ASN A 55 5.35 0.60 11.16
CA ASN A 55 6.69 0.77 10.61
C ASN A 55 6.90 -0.12 9.37
N GLY A 56 6.91 0.52 8.19
CA GLY A 56 7.12 -0.16 6.91
C GLY A 56 8.49 -0.83 6.78
N MET A 57 9.52 -0.23 7.35
CA MET A 57 10.87 -0.78 7.31
C MET A 57 10.98 -2.09 8.09
N THR A 58 10.41 -2.11 9.30
CA THR A 58 10.38 -3.30 10.16
C THR A 58 9.60 -4.43 9.48
N LEU A 59 8.44 -4.11 8.91
CA LEU A 59 7.60 -5.09 8.23
C LEU A 59 8.32 -5.68 7.02
N ALA A 60 8.93 -4.85 6.19
CA ALA A 60 9.68 -5.30 5.01
C ALA A 60 10.81 -6.27 5.38
N LYS A 61 11.58 -5.93 6.43
CA LYS A 61 12.66 -6.78 6.92
C LYS A 61 12.15 -8.12 7.42
N SER A 62 11.04 -8.12 8.15
CA SER A 62 10.43 -9.35 8.67
C SER A 62 9.94 -10.25 7.52
N ILE A 63 9.28 -9.67 6.53
CA ILE A 63 8.78 -10.42 5.36
C ILE A 63 9.95 -11.00 4.56
N ALA A 64 10.96 -10.18 4.27
CA ALA A 64 12.14 -10.63 3.54
C ALA A 64 12.82 -11.80 4.26
N HIS A 65 12.97 -11.72 5.57
CA HIS A 65 13.58 -12.78 6.38
C HIS A 65 12.78 -14.08 6.33
N GLU A 66 11.44 -14.00 6.38
CA GLU A 66 10.57 -15.18 6.26
C GLU A 66 10.69 -15.84 4.89
N ILE A 67 10.89 -15.06 3.82
CA ILE A 67 11.06 -15.58 2.46
C ILE A 67 12.44 -16.23 2.33
N ASN A 68 13.49 -15.47 2.65
CA ASN A 68 14.87 -15.91 2.60
C ASN A 68 15.74 -14.97 3.44
N PRO A 69 16.36 -15.46 4.53
CA PRO A 69 17.19 -14.61 5.40
C PRO A 69 18.36 -13.91 4.70
N LYS A 70 18.73 -14.37 3.51
CA LYS A 70 19.82 -13.76 2.71
C LYS A 70 19.36 -12.61 1.83
N LEU A 71 18.03 -12.36 1.72
CA LEU A 71 17.52 -11.25 0.93
C LEU A 71 17.99 -9.91 1.48
N LYS A 72 18.45 -9.05 0.56
CA LYS A 72 18.88 -7.69 0.91
C LYS A 72 17.68 -6.76 0.85
N VAL A 73 17.50 -6.00 1.93
CA VAL A 73 16.44 -4.98 2.02
C VAL A 73 17.10 -3.61 1.96
N SER A 74 16.72 -2.79 0.99
CA SER A 74 17.15 -1.41 0.89
C SER A 74 16.20 -0.54 1.72
N VAL A 75 16.76 0.26 2.62
CA VAL A 75 16.00 1.09 3.56
C VAL A 75 16.24 2.57 3.26
N PHE A 76 15.16 3.33 3.14
CA PHE A 76 15.17 4.78 2.92
C PHE A 76 14.52 5.46 4.13
N LYS A 77 15.32 5.65 5.18
CA LYS A 77 14.86 6.12 6.50
C LYS A 77 14.11 7.46 6.45
N THR A 78 14.57 8.40 5.62
CA THR A 78 13.96 9.71 5.48
C THR A 78 12.48 9.61 5.04
N TYR A 79 12.16 8.61 4.22
CA TYR A 79 10.81 8.40 3.69
C TYR A 79 10.04 7.30 4.41
N GLY A 80 10.67 6.61 5.37
CA GLY A 80 10.05 5.49 6.05
C GLY A 80 9.74 4.31 5.14
N THR A 81 10.54 4.13 4.09
CA THR A 81 10.31 3.15 3.01
C THR A 81 11.39 2.08 3.03
N ALA A 82 11.01 0.87 2.69
CA ALA A 82 11.96 -0.22 2.45
C ALA A 82 11.54 -1.02 1.23
N MET A 83 12.51 -1.52 0.48
CA MET A 83 12.31 -2.25 -0.77
C MET A 83 13.15 -3.51 -0.81
N PHE A 84 12.62 -4.56 -1.41
CA PHE A 84 13.40 -5.74 -1.77
C PHE A 84 12.81 -6.41 -3.01
N LYS A 85 13.62 -7.24 -3.65
CA LYS A 85 13.20 -8.01 -4.82
C LYS A 85 12.76 -9.42 -4.43
N TYR A 86 11.65 -9.84 -4.99
CA TYR A 86 11.15 -11.22 -4.91
C TYR A 86 10.88 -11.72 -6.32
N GLU A 87 11.68 -12.66 -6.81
CA GLU A 87 11.64 -13.09 -8.22
C GLU A 87 11.75 -11.88 -9.15
N ASP A 88 10.79 -11.66 -10.04
CA ASP A 88 10.78 -10.53 -10.96
C ASP A 88 10.08 -9.28 -10.40
N LEU A 89 9.66 -9.35 -9.13
CA LEU A 89 8.89 -8.29 -8.50
C LEU A 89 9.76 -7.36 -7.66
N ASP A 90 9.51 -6.07 -7.77
CA ASP A 90 10.03 -5.06 -6.86
C ASP A 90 8.93 -4.73 -5.83
N LEU A 91 9.22 -5.03 -4.56
CA LEU A 91 8.26 -4.82 -3.47
C LEU A 91 8.69 -3.61 -2.65
N GLU A 92 7.78 -2.65 -2.47
CA GLU A 92 8.02 -1.47 -1.66
C GLU A 92 7.03 -1.43 -0.51
N PHE A 93 7.55 -1.19 0.70
CA PHE A 93 6.75 -1.10 1.92
C PHE A 93 6.93 0.27 2.55
N VAL A 94 5.81 0.93 2.85
CA VAL A 94 5.81 2.25 3.49
C VAL A 94 4.81 2.24 4.66
N GLY A 95 5.18 2.95 5.74
CA GLY A 95 4.25 3.23 6.82
C GLY A 95 3.32 4.37 6.44
N ALA A 96 2.03 4.23 6.71
CA ALA A 96 1.07 5.31 6.50
C ALA A 96 1.44 6.50 7.37
N ARG A 97 1.36 7.70 6.81
CA ARG A 97 1.72 8.94 7.49
C ARG A 97 0.55 9.89 7.58
N LYS A 98 0.47 10.55 8.71
CA LYS A 98 -0.39 11.69 8.91
C LYS A 98 0.49 12.92 9.11
N GLU A 99 0.33 13.94 8.26
CA GLU A 99 1.03 15.19 8.40
C GLU A 99 0.20 16.12 9.27
N SER A 100 0.81 16.64 10.36
CA SER A 100 0.19 17.66 11.18
C SER A 100 1.09 18.90 11.19
N TYR A 101 0.46 20.09 11.04
CA TYR A 101 1.15 21.35 11.15
C TYR A 101 0.82 21.95 12.51
N SER A 102 1.85 22.22 13.33
CA SER A 102 1.67 23.00 14.55
C SER A 102 1.76 24.48 14.21
N GLU A 103 0.98 25.31 14.93
CA GLU A 103 0.94 26.77 14.70
C GLU A 103 2.32 27.44 14.80
N ASN A 104 3.26 26.82 15.50
CA ASN A 104 4.60 27.38 15.76
C ASN A 104 5.73 26.71 14.98
N SER A 105 5.43 25.81 14.06
CA SER A 105 6.45 25.09 13.29
C SER A 105 6.21 25.19 11.78
N ARG A 106 7.26 25.53 11.03
CA ARG A 106 7.24 25.54 9.58
C ARG A 106 7.40 24.14 8.99
N ASN A 107 7.81 23.16 9.82
CA ASN A 107 7.99 21.78 9.40
C ASN A 107 6.81 20.94 9.91
N PRO A 108 6.13 20.19 9.01
CA PRO A 108 5.08 19.29 9.46
C PRO A 108 5.68 18.20 10.35
N SER A 109 5.02 17.90 11.45
CA SER A 109 5.34 16.70 12.23
C SER A 109 4.71 15.50 11.52
N VAL A 110 5.49 14.40 11.38
CA VAL A 110 5.03 13.18 10.76
C VAL A 110 4.66 12.19 11.87
N GLU A 111 3.40 11.80 11.90
CA GLU A 111 2.87 10.81 12.82
C GLU A 111 2.48 9.55 12.06
N ILE A 112 2.32 8.42 12.79
CA ILE A 112 1.77 7.20 12.23
C ILE A 112 0.33 7.49 11.80
N GLY A 113 0.04 7.27 10.53
CA GLY A 113 -1.27 7.48 9.94
C GLY A 113 -2.04 6.18 9.74
N THR A 114 -3.25 6.33 9.20
CA THR A 114 -4.10 5.22 8.79
C THR A 114 -4.02 5.00 7.28
N LEU A 115 -4.59 3.89 6.81
CA LEU A 115 -4.74 3.66 5.37
C LEU A 115 -5.49 4.83 4.71
N GLU A 116 -6.53 5.35 5.35
CA GLU A 116 -7.30 6.48 4.82
C GLU A 116 -6.44 7.72 4.65
N ASP A 117 -5.52 7.99 5.59
CA ASP A 117 -4.58 9.11 5.47
C ASP A 117 -3.71 8.96 4.24
N ASP A 118 -3.24 7.73 3.95
CA ASP A 118 -2.47 7.45 2.74
C ASP A 118 -3.30 7.65 1.47
N GLN A 119 -4.53 7.15 1.46
CA GLN A 119 -5.42 7.25 0.30
C GLN A 119 -5.77 8.71 -0.03
N LYS A 120 -5.97 9.55 0.98
CA LYS A 120 -6.28 10.98 0.80
C LYS A 120 -5.17 11.75 0.11
N ARG A 121 -3.90 11.34 0.27
CA ARG A 121 -2.73 12.02 -0.31
C ARG A 121 -2.47 11.67 -1.76
N ARG A 122 -3.14 10.67 -2.29
CA ARG A 122 -2.88 10.18 -3.64
C ARG A 122 -3.34 11.18 -4.69
N ASP A 123 -2.71 11.12 -5.86
CA ASP A 123 -3.00 12.04 -6.97
C ASP A 123 -4.41 11.85 -7.53
N PHE A 124 -4.81 10.59 -7.78
CA PHE A 124 -6.10 10.27 -8.37
C PHE A 124 -6.83 9.18 -7.59
N THR A 125 -8.17 9.21 -7.65
CA THR A 125 -9.03 8.21 -7.01
C THR A 125 -8.72 6.79 -7.48
N ILE A 126 -8.37 6.62 -8.77
CA ILE A 126 -8.01 5.34 -9.37
C ILE A 126 -6.70 4.78 -8.82
N ASN A 127 -5.86 5.62 -8.22
CA ASN A 127 -4.61 5.23 -7.56
C ASN A 127 -4.75 5.19 -6.03
N ALA A 128 -5.94 5.51 -5.51
CA ALA A 128 -6.25 5.49 -4.08
C ALA A 128 -7.00 4.23 -3.65
N LEU A 129 -7.02 3.21 -4.49
CA LEU A 129 -7.60 1.91 -4.21
C LEU A 129 -6.64 1.06 -3.40
N ALA A 130 -7.17 0.28 -2.47
CA ALA A 130 -6.38 -0.65 -1.68
C ALA A 130 -7.05 -2.01 -1.59
N ILE A 131 -6.23 -3.06 -1.45
CA ILE A 131 -6.71 -4.41 -1.17
C ILE A 131 -6.10 -4.85 0.15
N SER A 132 -6.94 -5.26 1.11
CA SER A 132 -6.47 -5.74 2.40
C SER A 132 -5.78 -7.09 2.28
N LEU A 133 -4.63 -7.22 2.94
CA LEU A 133 -3.97 -8.50 3.19
C LEU A 133 -4.10 -8.92 4.65
N ASN A 134 -4.88 -8.19 5.45
CA ASN A 134 -5.12 -8.53 6.85
C ASN A 134 -5.96 -9.79 6.94
N LYS A 135 -5.65 -10.65 7.91
CA LYS A 135 -6.35 -11.93 8.09
C LYS A 135 -7.86 -11.78 8.20
N SER A 136 -8.32 -10.74 8.92
CA SER A 136 -9.75 -10.50 9.18
C SER A 136 -10.56 -10.16 7.93
N ASN A 137 -9.93 -9.54 6.93
CA ASN A 137 -10.61 -9.07 5.71
C ASN A 137 -9.75 -9.25 4.45
N PHE A 138 -9.02 -10.36 4.38
CA PHE A 138 -8.12 -10.67 3.27
C PHE A 138 -8.85 -10.61 1.92
N GLY A 139 -8.35 -9.79 1.01
CA GLY A 139 -8.94 -9.61 -0.32
C GLY A 139 -10.00 -8.53 -0.42
N GLU A 140 -10.39 -7.90 0.70
CA GLU A 140 -11.36 -6.81 0.65
C GLU A 140 -10.80 -5.60 -0.09
N LEU A 141 -11.56 -5.09 -1.06
CA LEU A 141 -11.23 -3.88 -1.79
C LEU A 141 -11.75 -2.67 -1.01
N ILE A 142 -10.85 -1.73 -0.73
CA ILE A 142 -11.15 -0.53 0.03
C ILE A 142 -11.06 0.67 -0.91
N ASP A 143 -12.23 1.27 -1.17
CA ASP A 143 -12.39 2.32 -2.19
C ASP A 143 -13.21 3.48 -1.63
N PRO A 144 -12.62 4.32 -0.76
CA PRO A 144 -13.35 5.39 -0.10
C PRO A 144 -13.73 6.57 -1.02
N PHE A 145 -13.07 6.70 -2.18
CA PHE A 145 -13.28 7.82 -3.12
C PHE A 145 -13.92 7.39 -4.43
N ASP A 146 -14.52 6.20 -4.45
CA ASP A 146 -15.23 5.66 -5.61
C ASP A 146 -14.38 5.57 -6.89
N GLY A 147 -13.12 5.16 -6.72
CA GLY A 147 -12.18 4.98 -7.82
C GLY A 147 -12.62 3.91 -8.82
N ILE A 148 -13.36 2.88 -8.37
CA ILE A 148 -13.91 1.86 -9.27
C ILE A 148 -14.83 2.51 -10.30
N SER A 149 -15.73 3.39 -9.85
CA SER A 149 -16.63 4.13 -10.74
C SER A 149 -15.84 5.00 -11.72
N ASP A 150 -14.80 5.66 -11.24
CA ASP A 150 -13.96 6.51 -12.08
C ASP A 150 -13.20 5.67 -13.14
N ILE A 151 -12.77 4.46 -12.80
CA ILE A 151 -12.19 3.52 -13.78
C ILE A 151 -13.22 3.18 -14.87
N LYS A 152 -14.43 2.80 -14.47
CA LYS A 152 -15.51 2.43 -15.39
C LYS A 152 -15.88 3.58 -16.32
N ASN A 153 -15.92 4.80 -15.80
CA ASN A 153 -16.33 5.99 -16.53
C ASN A 153 -15.15 6.72 -17.20
N ARG A 154 -13.92 6.20 -17.07
CA ARG A 154 -12.70 6.80 -17.63
C ARG A 154 -12.48 8.23 -17.16
N ILE A 155 -12.68 8.48 -15.86
CA ILE A 155 -12.55 9.78 -15.22
C ILE A 155 -11.26 9.84 -14.41
N LEU A 156 -10.51 10.94 -14.54
CA LEU A 156 -9.41 11.27 -13.65
C LEU A 156 -9.90 12.33 -12.66
N ARG A 157 -9.86 11.99 -11.39
CA ARG A 157 -10.34 12.86 -10.30
C ARG A 157 -9.39 12.75 -9.11
N THR A 158 -9.13 13.88 -8.45
CA THR A 158 -8.37 13.88 -7.20
C THR A 158 -9.26 13.41 -6.05
N PRO A 159 -8.69 12.69 -5.04
CA PRO A 159 -9.46 12.26 -3.85
C PRO A 159 -10.03 13.44 -3.07
N LEU A 160 -9.25 14.51 -2.95
CA LEU A 160 -9.63 15.77 -2.30
C LEU A 160 -9.75 16.88 -3.34
N GLU A 161 -10.22 18.05 -2.91
CA GLU A 161 -10.19 19.22 -3.77
C GLU A 161 -8.76 19.47 -4.28
N PRO A 162 -8.58 19.88 -5.57
CA PRO A 162 -7.25 20.03 -6.15
C PRO A 162 -6.31 20.94 -5.35
N LEU A 163 -6.82 21.97 -4.71
CA LEU A 163 -6.03 22.87 -3.87
C LEU A 163 -5.51 22.20 -2.59
N GLN A 164 -6.13 21.11 -2.17
CA GLN A 164 -5.69 20.32 -1.00
C GLN A 164 -4.70 19.23 -1.42
N THR A 165 -4.73 18.79 -2.67
CA THR A 165 -3.86 17.74 -3.20
C THR A 165 -2.51 18.29 -3.67
N TYR A 166 -2.51 19.50 -4.27
CA TYR A 166 -1.31 20.12 -4.83
C TYR A 166 -0.86 21.36 -4.06
#